data_d93cc582c12d41c02d99e984a85fd59b
#
_entry.id   d93cc582c12d41c02d99e984a85fd59b
#
_cell.length_a   1.000
_cell.length_b   1.000
_cell.length_c   1.000
_cell.angle_alpha   90.00
_cell.angle_beta   90.00
_cell.angle_gamma   90.00
#
_symmetry.space_group_name_H-M   'P 1'
#
loop_
_entity.id
_entity.type
_entity.pdbx_description
1 polymer ?
#
loop_
_entity_poly.entity_id
_entity_poly.type
_entity_poly.pdbx_seq_one_letter_code
_entity_poly.pdbx_strand_id
1 'polypeptide(L)'
;IGKVQPHNFFLAKVIKIDEAKGRIDIEVLKDKDIVQGHLLNINWARKSLGNGYLGPKINNPNEIFSLNDIIHVSADSGNLYNLEQIPKINGAIIVMDPHTGRVFALSGGFDFNESNFNRVYQAKRQPGSSFKPFVYMAALENGLQPNSLILDAPFVLDQGKGRAKWKPENYGKKFYGPSTLRKGVENSRNLMTIRIAQYLGMDQISELAERTNIMPNMPSVLSMALGAGETSLFKLTTAYASFVNGGKKVQGTLIDRIQDRRGKNIFVNDQVVCSNCDMPYIEEIPKPNIVNKSEIIFNEQKAYQMVSILKGAVDRGTGRKK
;
A
#
# COMPACT_ATOMS: atom_id res chain seq x y z
N ILE A 1 -32.96 9.35 -11.24
CA ILE A 1 -32.76 10.51 -10.39
C ILE A 1 -31.31 10.47 -9.86
N GLY A 2 -30.44 11.14 -10.57
CA GLY A 2 -29.23 11.83 -10.18
C GLY A 2 -28.23 11.20 -9.20
N LYS A 3 -27.90 9.91 -9.23
CA LYS A 3 -26.62 9.47 -8.70
C LYS A 3 -25.55 9.87 -9.71
N VAL A 4 -24.60 10.69 -9.27
CA VAL A 4 -23.41 11.03 -10.06
C VAL A 4 -22.75 9.72 -10.47
N GLN A 5 -22.55 9.56 -11.77
CA GLN A 5 -21.92 8.34 -12.29
C GLN A 5 -20.41 8.43 -12.10
N PRO A 6 -19.73 7.32 -11.71
CA PRO A 6 -18.28 7.26 -11.69
C PRO A 6 -17.70 7.68 -13.05
N HIS A 7 -16.56 8.34 -13.06
CA HIS A 7 -15.88 8.73 -14.29
C HIS A 7 -15.82 7.57 -15.28
N ASN A 8 -16.34 7.79 -16.50
CA ASN A 8 -16.38 6.87 -17.63
C ASN A 8 -17.37 5.70 -17.57
N PHE A 9 -18.27 5.65 -16.57
CA PHE A 9 -19.36 4.67 -16.60
C PHE A 9 -20.63 5.32 -17.16
N PHE A 10 -21.34 4.56 -17.98
CA PHE A 10 -22.64 4.92 -18.53
C PHE A 10 -23.70 3.97 -17.99
N LEU A 11 -24.94 4.44 -17.91
CA LEU A 11 -26.08 3.54 -17.72
C LEU A 11 -26.48 2.97 -19.06
N ALA A 12 -26.74 1.66 -19.09
CA ALA A 12 -27.22 0.98 -20.28
C ALA A 12 -28.39 0.07 -19.92
N LYS A 13 -29.35 -0.05 -20.85
CA LYS A 13 -30.50 -0.93 -20.76
C LYS A 13 -30.25 -2.14 -21.65
N VAL A 14 -30.46 -3.33 -21.12
CA VAL A 14 -30.42 -4.59 -21.88
C VAL A 14 -31.65 -4.68 -22.78
N ILE A 15 -31.48 -4.70 -24.09
CA ILE A 15 -32.59 -4.73 -25.06
C ILE A 15 -32.73 -6.06 -25.77
N LYS A 16 -31.65 -6.85 -25.88
CA LYS A 16 -31.69 -8.18 -26.49
C LYS A 16 -30.58 -9.07 -25.92
N ILE A 17 -30.90 -10.33 -25.74
CA ILE A 17 -29.94 -11.38 -25.35
C ILE A 17 -29.99 -12.46 -26.41
N ASP A 18 -28.89 -12.66 -27.13
CA ASP A 18 -28.71 -13.71 -28.14
C ASP A 18 -27.90 -14.86 -27.51
N GLU A 19 -28.60 -15.88 -27.05
CA GLU A 19 -28.00 -17.03 -26.36
C GLU A 19 -27.07 -17.82 -27.28
N ALA A 20 -27.43 -17.97 -28.57
CA ALA A 20 -26.67 -18.77 -29.53
C ALA A 20 -25.29 -18.14 -29.81
N LYS A 21 -25.21 -16.82 -29.77
CA LYS A 21 -23.96 -16.05 -29.99
C LYS A 21 -23.32 -15.57 -28.72
N GLY A 22 -23.95 -15.77 -27.55
CA GLY A 22 -23.47 -15.22 -26.26
C GLY A 22 -23.40 -13.69 -26.25
N ARG A 23 -24.22 -13.01 -27.07
CA ARG A 23 -24.17 -11.56 -27.27
C ARG A 23 -25.34 -10.87 -26.60
N ILE A 24 -25.07 -9.73 -26.00
CA ILE A 24 -26.05 -8.85 -25.35
C ILE A 24 -26.04 -7.51 -26.06
N ASP A 25 -27.20 -7.13 -26.60
CA ASP A 25 -27.39 -5.81 -27.20
C ASP A 25 -27.96 -4.85 -26.14
N ILE A 26 -27.46 -3.63 -26.11
CA ILE A 26 -27.75 -2.62 -25.09
C ILE A 26 -28.05 -1.26 -25.70
N GLU A 27 -28.88 -0.49 -25.03
CA GLU A 27 -29.06 0.96 -25.26
C GLU A 27 -28.29 1.70 -24.16
N VAL A 28 -27.29 2.48 -24.55
CA VAL A 28 -26.43 3.23 -23.64
C VAL A 28 -26.88 4.69 -23.61
N LEU A 29 -27.13 5.22 -22.42
CA LEU A 29 -27.41 6.64 -22.22
C LEU A 29 -26.08 7.41 -22.16
N LYS A 30 -25.75 8.12 -23.22
CA LYS A 30 -24.55 8.93 -23.34
C LYS A 30 -24.93 10.41 -23.43
N ASP A 31 -24.65 11.16 -22.40
CA ASP A 31 -25.10 12.55 -22.23
C ASP A 31 -26.65 12.67 -22.27
N LYS A 32 -27.20 13.05 -23.40
CA LYS A 32 -28.66 13.12 -23.65
C LYS A 32 -29.12 12.19 -24.76
N ASP A 33 -28.19 11.48 -25.38
CA ASP A 33 -28.46 10.60 -26.54
C ASP A 33 -28.49 9.14 -26.09
N ILE A 34 -29.27 8.33 -26.80
CA ILE A 34 -29.32 6.89 -26.65
C ILE A 34 -28.55 6.27 -27.83
N VAL A 35 -27.50 5.54 -27.51
CA VAL A 35 -26.63 4.85 -28.49
C VAL A 35 -26.79 3.35 -28.34
N GLN A 36 -26.97 2.64 -29.44
CA GLN A 36 -26.98 1.17 -29.41
C GLN A 36 -25.57 0.60 -29.43
N GLY A 37 -25.35 -0.43 -28.63
CA GLY A 37 -24.08 -1.10 -28.50
C GLY A 37 -24.19 -2.56 -28.08
N HIS A 38 -23.03 -3.17 -27.85
CA HIS A 38 -22.92 -4.58 -27.48
C HIS A 38 -22.01 -4.76 -26.29
N LEU A 39 -22.37 -5.66 -25.37
CA LEU A 39 -21.51 -6.01 -24.23
C LEU A 39 -20.37 -6.94 -24.65
N LEU A 40 -19.19 -6.61 -24.12
CA LEU A 40 -17.99 -7.44 -24.12
C LEU A 40 -17.66 -7.90 -22.70
N ASN A 41 -16.80 -8.92 -22.61
CA ASN A 41 -16.12 -9.31 -21.35
C ASN A 41 -17.03 -9.57 -20.15
N ILE A 42 -18.16 -10.24 -20.37
CA ILE A 42 -19.10 -10.62 -19.29
C ILE A 42 -18.62 -11.83 -18.46
N ASN A 43 -17.51 -12.48 -18.84
CA ASN A 43 -17.04 -13.74 -18.26
C ASN A 43 -16.64 -13.65 -16.78
N TRP A 44 -16.38 -12.44 -16.26
CA TRP A 44 -16.10 -12.23 -14.85
C TRP A 44 -17.36 -12.19 -13.99
N ALA A 45 -18.51 -11.90 -14.57
CA ALA A 45 -19.76 -11.74 -13.85
C ALA A 45 -20.22 -13.05 -13.21
N ARG A 46 -20.79 -12.96 -12.04
CA ARG A 46 -21.27 -14.07 -11.21
C ARG A 46 -22.56 -13.68 -10.53
N LYS A 47 -23.47 -14.61 -10.37
CA LYS A 47 -24.65 -14.40 -9.52
C LYS A 47 -24.20 -14.23 -8.08
N SER A 48 -24.68 -13.17 -7.41
CA SER A 48 -24.47 -13.01 -5.97
C SER A 48 -25.37 -13.96 -5.20
N LEU A 49 -24.75 -14.77 -4.34
CA LEU A 49 -25.47 -15.70 -3.44
C LEU A 49 -25.73 -15.09 -2.04
N GLY A 50 -25.38 -13.81 -1.85
CA GLY A 50 -25.42 -13.14 -0.55
C GLY A 50 -24.19 -13.40 0.31
N ASN A 51 -24.02 -12.60 1.39
CA ASN A 51 -22.92 -12.71 2.36
C ASN A 51 -21.50 -12.77 1.74
N GLY A 52 -21.30 -12.17 0.56
CA GLY A 52 -20.02 -12.16 -0.15
C GLY A 52 -19.70 -13.42 -0.96
N TYR A 53 -20.60 -14.41 -0.98
CA TYR A 53 -20.44 -15.59 -1.80
C TYR A 53 -20.88 -15.33 -3.26
N LEU A 54 -20.13 -15.90 -4.19
CA LEU A 54 -20.38 -15.80 -5.62
C LEU A 54 -20.77 -17.18 -6.17
N GLY A 55 -21.70 -17.17 -7.11
CA GLY A 55 -22.08 -18.34 -7.89
C GLY A 55 -20.98 -18.86 -8.82
N PRO A 56 -21.21 -19.96 -9.52
CA PRO A 56 -20.28 -20.49 -10.52
C PRO A 56 -20.09 -19.52 -11.70
N LYS A 57 -19.15 -19.82 -12.57
CA LYS A 57 -19.02 -19.13 -13.85
C LYS A 57 -20.30 -19.30 -14.65
N ILE A 58 -20.74 -18.21 -15.28
CA ILE A 58 -21.89 -18.26 -16.19
C ILE A 58 -21.49 -18.94 -17.49
N ASN A 59 -22.40 -19.75 -18.00
CA ASN A 59 -22.26 -20.35 -19.34
C ASN A 59 -23.17 -19.64 -20.35
N ASN A 60 -24.24 -19.01 -19.86
CA ASN A 60 -25.22 -18.30 -20.67
C ASN A 60 -25.51 -16.92 -20.07
N PRO A 61 -25.56 -15.85 -20.88
CA PRO A 61 -25.91 -14.51 -20.41
C PRO A 61 -27.23 -14.43 -19.60
N ASN A 62 -28.24 -15.21 -19.96
CA ASN A 62 -29.53 -15.24 -19.27
C ASN A 62 -29.47 -15.71 -17.81
N GLU A 63 -28.35 -16.28 -17.36
CA GLU A 63 -28.17 -16.65 -15.95
C GLU A 63 -28.10 -15.45 -15.04
N ILE A 64 -27.69 -14.28 -15.56
CA ILE A 64 -27.50 -13.05 -14.78
C ILE A 64 -28.18 -11.81 -15.34
N PHE A 65 -28.54 -11.80 -16.66
CA PHE A 65 -29.19 -10.67 -17.29
C PHE A 65 -30.61 -11.01 -17.69
N SER A 66 -31.47 -10.00 -17.55
CA SER A 66 -32.86 -10.02 -18.05
C SER A 66 -33.08 -8.84 -18.99
N LEU A 67 -34.07 -8.95 -19.88
CA LEU A 67 -34.49 -7.82 -20.69
C LEU A 67 -34.93 -6.66 -19.80
N ASN A 68 -34.56 -5.44 -20.18
CA ASN A 68 -34.78 -4.19 -19.45
C ASN A 68 -33.93 -4.00 -18.20
N ASP A 69 -32.98 -4.87 -17.88
CA ASP A 69 -32.03 -4.61 -16.81
C ASP A 69 -31.25 -3.32 -17.09
N ILE A 70 -31.03 -2.53 -16.04
CA ILE A 70 -30.17 -1.35 -16.08
C ILE A 70 -28.83 -1.71 -15.47
N ILE A 71 -27.78 -1.56 -16.26
CA ILE A 71 -26.44 -1.96 -15.94
C ILE A 71 -25.46 -0.80 -16.13
N HIS A 72 -24.28 -0.89 -15.50
CA HIS A 72 -23.18 0.04 -15.76
C HIS A 72 -22.26 -0.53 -16.84
N VAL A 73 -21.83 0.34 -17.74
CA VAL A 73 -20.91 -0.01 -18.82
C VAL A 73 -19.85 1.06 -19.01
N SER A 74 -18.67 0.67 -19.50
CA SER A 74 -17.64 1.60 -20.00
C SER A 74 -17.45 1.40 -21.52
N ALA A 75 -17.18 2.50 -22.24
CA ALA A 75 -16.89 2.41 -23.66
C ALA A 75 -15.54 1.73 -23.90
N ASP A 76 -15.48 0.84 -24.90
CA ASP A 76 -14.24 0.21 -25.37
C ASP A 76 -13.86 0.79 -26.74
N SER A 77 -14.36 0.21 -27.81
CA SER A 77 -14.10 0.65 -29.19
C SER A 77 -15.37 0.61 -30.04
N GLY A 78 -15.65 1.67 -30.78
CA GLY A 78 -16.87 1.76 -31.60
C GLY A 78 -18.13 1.62 -30.75
N ASN A 79 -18.97 0.62 -31.06
CA ASN A 79 -20.20 0.32 -30.35
C ASN A 79 -20.04 -0.83 -29.34
N LEU A 80 -18.82 -1.10 -28.91
CA LEU A 80 -18.50 -2.15 -27.94
C LEU A 80 -18.34 -1.55 -26.55
N TYR A 81 -18.90 -2.21 -25.55
CA TYR A 81 -18.90 -1.77 -24.16
C TYR A 81 -18.51 -2.91 -23.23
N ASN A 82 -17.73 -2.60 -22.21
CA ASN A 82 -17.43 -3.51 -21.12
C ASN A 82 -18.51 -3.43 -20.05
N LEU A 83 -18.90 -4.57 -19.49
CA LEU A 83 -19.74 -4.58 -18.29
C LEU A 83 -18.94 -4.06 -17.11
N GLU A 84 -19.54 -3.15 -16.33
CA GLU A 84 -18.92 -2.55 -15.16
C GLU A 84 -19.79 -2.72 -13.92
N GLN A 85 -19.16 -2.63 -12.78
CA GLN A 85 -19.83 -2.65 -11.48
C GLN A 85 -19.17 -1.65 -10.54
N ILE A 86 -19.96 -0.82 -9.88
CA ILE A 86 -19.45 0.05 -8.80
C ILE A 86 -18.97 -0.85 -7.66
N PRO A 87 -17.67 -0.80 -7.30
CA PRO A 87 -17.11 -1.67 -6.28
C PRO A 87 -17.66 -1.32 -4.88
N LYS A 88 -18.03 -2.34 -4.12
CA LYS A 88 -18.41 -2.19 -2.71
C LYS A 88 -17.19 -1.97 -1.80
N ILE A 89 -16.01 -2.38 -2.25
CA ILE A 89 -14.75 -2.26 -1.52
C ILE A 89 -13.92 -1.17 -2.19
N ASN A 90 -13.39 -0.27 -1.39
CA ASN A 90 -12.48 0.77 -1.84
C ASN A 90 -11.04 0.46 -1.42
N GLY A 91 -10.10 0.86 -2.26
CA GLY A 91 -8.67 0.83 -2.00
C GLY A 91 -8.05 2.23 -2.08
N ALA A 92 -6.75 2.30 -1.84
CA ALA A 92 -5.97 3.50 -2.02
C ALA A 92 -4.58 3.15 -2.54
N ILE A 93 -3.98 4.07 -3.26
CA ILE A 93 -2.61 3.98 -3.75
C ILE A 93 -1.90 5.32 -3.57
N ILE A 94 -0.61 5.26 -3.31
CA ILE A 94 0.29 6.41 -3.32
C ILE A 94 1.59 6.01 -4.01
N VAL A 95 2.11 6.91 -4.83
CA VAL A 95 3.43 6.81 -5.47
C VAL A 95 4.24 8.01 -5.03
N MET A 96 5.40 7.76 -4.44
CA MET A 96 6.25 8.78 -3.82
C MET A 96 7.70 8.59 -4.26
N ASP A 97 8.40 9.70 -4.48
CA ASP A 97 9.86 9.70 -4.60
C ASP A 97 10.47 9.42 -3.21
N PRO A 98 11.24 8.34 -3.05
CA PRO A 98 11.80 7.98 -1.76
C PRO A 98 12.90 8.94 -1.27
N HIS A 99 13.47 9.77 -2.12
CA HIS A 99 14.56 10.68 -1.76
C HIS A 99 14.06 12.07 -1.36
N THR A 100 13.04 12.57 -2.04
CA THR A 100 12.50 13.93 -1.84
C THR A 100 11.18 13.94 -1.06
N GLY A 101 10.48 12.81 -1.00
CA GLY A 101 9.14 12.72 -0.43
C GLY A 101 8.03 13.28 -1.32
N ARG A 102 8.34 13.70 -2.56
CA ARG A 102 7.33 14.19 -3.51
C ARG A 102 6.34 13.09 -3.86
N VAL A 103 5.07 13.38 -3.72
CA VAL A 103 4.00 12.48 -4.13
C VAL A 103 3.73 12.70 -5.62
N PHE A 104 4.04 11.70 -6.45
CA PHE A 104 3.80 11.74 -7.89
C PHE A 104 2.38 11.40 -8.27
N ALA A 105 1.75 10.49 -7.54
CA ALA A 105 0.38 10.07 -7.78
C ALA A 105 -0.28 9.60 -6.47
N LEU A 106 -1.57 9.85 -6.37
CA LEU A 106 -2.36 9.46 -5.21
C LEU A 106 -3.81 9.22 -5.63
N SER A 107 -4.39 8.10 -5.20
CA SER A 107 -5.83 7.86 -5.26
C SER A 107 -6.30 7.35 -3.90
N GLY A 108 -7.28 8.03 -3.32
CA GLY A 108 -7.80 7.71 -1.98
C GLY A 108 -9.05 6.84 -2.00
N GLY A 109 -9.56 6.47 -3.18
CA GLY A 109 -10.76 5.68 -3.36
C GLY A 109 -11.08 5.48 -4.83
N PHE A 110 -12.21 4.83 -5.10
CA PHE A 110 -12.67 4.55 -6.47
C PHE A 110 -13.14 5.82 -7.19
N ASP A 111 -14.04 6.58 -6.56
CA ASP A 111 -14.58 7.83 -7.12
C ASP A 111 -14.82 8.84 -6.00
N PHE A 112 -14.44 10.11 -6.26
CA PHE A 112 -14.57 11.19 -5.28
C PHE A 112 -16.03 11.56 -5.00
N ASN A 113 -16.90 11.44 -6.00
CA ASN A 113 -18.31 11.77 -5.87
C ASN A 113 -19.08 10.70 -5.06
N GLU A 114 -18.62 9.44 -5.10
CA GLU A 114 -19.14 8.37 -4.24
C GLU A 114 -18.63 8.50 -2.80
N SER A 115 -17.35 8.89 -2.63
CA SER A 115 -16.73 9.04 -1.32
C SER A 115 -15.53 9.98 -1.39
N ASN A 116 -15.65 11.15 -0.76
CA ASN A 116 -14.55 12.09 -0.60
C ASN A 116 -13.57 11.72 0.54
N PHE A 117 -13.78 10.57 1.20
CA PHE A 117 -12.88 10.04 2.22
C PHE A 117 -11.59 9.53 1.58
N ASN A 118 -10.49 10.29 1.76
CA ASN A 118 -9.20 9.93 1.22
C ASN A 118 -8.49 8.88 2.10
N ARG A 119 -8.48 7.63 1.64
CA ARG A 119 -7.94 6.49 2.40
C ARG A 119 -6.41 6.49 2.53
N VAL A 120 -5.70 7.30 1.76
CA VAL A 120 -4.24 7.44 1.91
C VAL A 120 -3.88 8.13 3.22
N TYR A 121 -4.63 9.18 3.57
CA TYR A 121 -4.36 10.00 4.75
C TYR A 121 -5.28 9.71 5.93
N GLN A 122 -6.58 9.51 5.66
CA GLN A 122 -7.62 9.50 6.67
C GLN A 122 -7.89 8.10 7.23
N ALA A 123 -7.73 7.04 6.40
CA ALA A 123 -7.92 5.68 6.87
C ALA A 123 -6.74 5.25 7.75
N LYS A 124 -7.04 4.95 9.01
CA LYS A 124 -6.11 4.27 9.91
C LYS A 124 -6.43 2.77 9.88
N ARG A 125 -5.43 1.96 9.57
CA ARG A 125 -5.55 0.52 9.44
C ARG A 125 -4.32 -0.16 10.02
N GLN A 126 -4.50 -1.37 10.48
CA GLN A 126 -3.40 -2.22 10.93
C GLN A 126 -2.51 -2.57 9.74
N PRO A 127 -1.22 -2.20 9.75
CA PRO A 127 -0.29 -2.55 8.68
C PRO A 127 0.02 -4.05 8.65
N GLY A 128 -0.26 -4.77 9.73
CA GLY A 128 0.05 -6.18 9.85
C GLY A 128 1.52 -6.45 9.57
N SER A 129 1.81 -7.48 8.78
CA SER A 129 3.18 -7.87 8.46
C SER A 129 4.04 -6.82 7.77
N SER A 130 3.43 -5.75 7.23
CA SER A 130 4.20 -4.62 6.69
C SER A 130 4.93 -3.81 7.78
N PHE A 131 4.59 -4.00 9.05
CA PHE A 131 5.33 -3.40 10.17
C PHE A 131 6.61 -4.17 10.54
N LYS A 132 6.71 -5.46 10.22
CA LYS A 132 7.84 -6.30 10.61
C LYS A 132 9.21 -5.74 10.22
N PRO A 133 9.45 -5.16 9.02
CA PRO A 133 10.74 -4.59 8.68
C PRO A 133 11.27 -3.59 9.72
N PHE A 134 10.38 -2.86 10.41
CA PHE A 134 10.78 -1.93 11.46
C PHE A 134 11.28 -2.67 12.73
N VAL A 135 10.67 -3.79 13.09
CA VAL A 135 11.16 -4.67 14.18
C VAL A 135 12.54 -5.22 13.84
N TYR A 136 12.72 -5.66 12.60
CA TYR A 136 14.00 -6.20 12.13
C TYR A 136 15.06 -5.11 11.94
N MET A 137 14.65 -3.86 11.63
CA MET A 137 15.56 -2.73 11.60
C MET A 137 16.08 -2.41 13.00
N ALA A 138 15.21 -2.42 14.01
CA ALA A 138 15.64 -2.30 15.41
C ALA A 138 16.63 -3.41 15.78
N ALA A 139 16.43 -4.63 15.31
CA ALA A 139 17.36 -5.74 15.53
C ALA A 139 18.73 -5.51 14.89
N LEU A 140 18.76 -4.99 13.65
CA LEU A 140 20.00 -4.65 12.96
C LEU A 140 20.75 -3.52 13.68
N GLU A 141 20.06 -2.51 14.18
CA GLU A 141 20.65 -1.41 14.95
C GLU A 141 21.22 -1.89 16.30
N ASN A 142 20.61 -2.92 16.90
CA ASN A 142 21.08 -3.54 18.15
C ASN A 142 22.07 -4.72 17.92
N GLY A 143 22.79 -4.73 16.81
CA GLY A 143 23.93 -5.62 16.56
C GLY A 143 23.61 -6.94 15.90
N LEU A 144 22.34 -7.33 15.71
CA LEU A 144 22.01 -8.50 14.93
C LEU A 144 22.39 -8.28 13.45
N GLN A 145 22.70 -9.36 12.77
CA GLN A 145 23.12 -9.36 11.36
C GLN A 145 22.09 -10.11 10.49
N PRO A 146 22.06 -9.88 9.18
CA PRO A 146 21.15 -10.61 8.27
C PRO A 146 21.25 -12.14 8.35
N ASN A 147 22.40 -12.68 8.76
CA ASN A 147 22.66 -14.12 8.95
C ASN A 147 22.50 -14.58 10.40
N SER A 148 22.20 -13.70 11.36
CA SER A 148 21.92 -14.10 12.74
C SER A 148 20.78 -15.10 12.80
N LEU A 149 20.96 -16.18 13.56
CA LEU A 149 19.97 -17.23 13.70
C LEU A 149 18.93 -16.87 14.76
N ILE A 150 17.67 -16.91 14.37
CA ILE A 150 16.50 -16.71 15.23
C ILE A 150 15.66 -17.99 15.19
N LEU A 151 15.21 -18.44 16.35
CA LEU A 151 14.43 -19.68 16.44
C LEU A 151 12.98 -19.47 15.98
N ASP A 152 12.56 -20.21 14.95
CA ASP A 152 11.17 -20.32 14.51
C ASP A 152 10.52 -21.58 15.12
N ALA A 153 10.01 -21.45 16.35
CA ALA A 153 9.42 -22.53 17.15
C ALA A 153 8.21 -22.01 17.94
N PRO A 154 7.38 -22.88 18.52
CA PRO A 154 6.22 -22.47 19.33
C PRO A 154 6.58 -21.42 20.37
N PHE A 155 5.69 -20.47 20.54
CA PHE A 155 5.81 -19.37 21.51
C PHE A 155 4.55 -19.29 22.34
N VAL A 156 4.70 -19.17 23.64
CA VAL A 156 3.59 -19.02 24.60
C VAL A 156 3.93 -17.92 25.58
N LEU A 157 3.06 -16.94 25.69
CA LEU A 157 3.18 -15.86 26.67
C LEU A 157 2.03 -15.98 27.68
N ASP A 158 2.38 -16.03 28.95
CA ASP A 158 1.42 -15.89 30.05
C ASP A 158 1.06 -14.40 30.20
N GLN A 159 -0.21 -14.07 30.10
CA GLN A 159 -0.71 -12.70 30.20
C GLN A 159 -1.20 -12.33 31.61
N GLY A 160 -0.94 -13.19 32.60
CA GLY A 160 -1.33 -13.02 33.99
C GLY A 160 -2.70 -13.63 34.34
N LYS A 161 -3.05 -13.55 35.63
CA LYS A 161 -4.25 -14.19 36.18
C LYS A 161 -5.52 -13.76 35.42
N GLY A 162 -6.34 -14.73 35.04
CA GLY A 162 -7.63 -14.51 34.39
C GLY A 162 -7.59 -14.26 32.88
N ARG A 163 -6.41 -14.23 32.26
CA ARG A 163 -6.26 -14.07 30.81
C ARG A 163 -5.79 -15.37 30.16
N ALA A 164 -6.31 -15.66 28.97
CA ALA A 164 -5.82 -16.78 28.18
C ALA A 164 -4.37 -16.59 27.79
N LYS A 165 -3.57 -17.66 27.77
CA LYS A 165 -2.19 -17.60 27.29
C LYS A 165 -2.17 -17.22 25.82
N TRP A 166 -1.36 -16.24 25.44
CA TRP A 166 -1.19 -15.83 24.05
C TRP A 166 -0.27 -16.83 23.32
N LYS A 167 -0.78 -17.41 22.26
CA LYS A 167 -0.11 -18.46 21.46
C LYS A 167 -0.14 -18.05 19.98
N PRO A 168 0.71 -17.11 19.55
CA PRO A 168 0.79 -16.75 18.16
C PRO A 168 1.35 -17.89 17.30
N GLU A 169 0.95 -17.92 16.04
CA GLU A 169 1.38 -18.91 15.06
C GLU A 169 1.89 -18.25 13.78
N ASN A 170 2.71 -18.96 13.03
CA ASN A 170 2.98 -18.61 11.63
C ASN A 170 1.74 -18.85 10.77
N TYR A 171 1.58 -18.07 9.68
CA TYR A 171 0.42 -18.19 8.80
C TYR A 171 0.17 -19.62 8.31
N GLY A 172 1.23 -20.36 7.97
CA GLY A 172 1.14 -21.75 7.53
C GLY A 172 1.10 -22.79 8.66
N LYS A 173 0.96 -22.37 9.94
CA LYS A 173 0.97 -23.23 11.15
C LYS A 173 2.17 -24.19 11.25
N LYS A 174 3.27 -23.87 10.56
CA LYS A 174 4.52 -24.65 10.55
C LYS A 174 5.64 -23.92 11.27
N PHE A 175 6.59 -24.69 11.80
CA PHE A 175 7.80 -24.22 12.45
C PHE A 175 9.01 -24.66 11.62
N TYR A 176 10.05 -23.83 11.58
CA TYR A 176 11.18 -24.05 10.68
C TYR A 176 12.52 -24.13 11.42
N GLY A 177 12.50 -24.09 12.77
CA GLY A 177 13.69 -24.14 13.59
C GLY A 177 14.59 -22.91 13.46
N PRO A 178 15.88 -23.02 13.78
CA PRO A 178 16.83 -21.92 13.62
C PRO A 178 16.88 -21.45 12.17
N SER A 179 16.57 -20.19 11.95
CA SER A 179 16.49 -19.58 10.61
C SER A 179 17.16 -18.22 10.65
N THR A 180 17.76 -17.79 9.52
CA THR A 180 18.42 -16.50 9.48
C THR A 180 17.42 -15.34 9.59
N LEU A 181 17.84 -14.24 10.20
CA LEU A 181 17.08 -13.01 10.30
C LEU A 181 16.50 -12.61 8.93
N ARG A 182 17.30 -12.68 7.87
CA ARG A 182 16.89 -12.46 6.47
C ARG A 182 15.67 -13.29 6.09
N LYS A 183 15.70 -14.61 6.34
CA LYS A 183 14.56 -15.50 6.06
C LYS A 183 13.31 -15.15 6.86
N GLY A 184 13.47 -14.62 8.06
CA GLY A 184 12.37 -14.16 8.89
C GLY A 184 11.56 -13.06 8.22
N VAL A 185 12.21 -12.05 7.61
CA VAL A 185 11.56 -11.00 6.85
C VAL A 185 11.01 -11.52 5.52
N GLU A 186 11.86 -12.18 4.73
CA GLU A 186 11.52 -12.65 3.37
C GLU A 186 10.28 -13.56 3.36
N ASN A 187 10.11 -14.39 4.40
CA ASN A 187 8.98 -15.30 4.54
C ASN A 187 7.94 -14.85 5.57
N SER A 188 8.08 -13.62 6.06
CA SER A 188 7.13 -13.00 6.99
C SER A 188 6.82 -13.86 8.23
N ARG A 189 7.86 -14.41 8.90
CA ARG A 189 7.73 -15.33 10.04
C ARG A 189 7.25 -14.59 11.30
N ASN A 190 6.09 -14.95 11.83
CA ASN A 190 5.53 -14.31 13.02
C ASN A 190 6.35 -14.62 14.28
N LEU A 191 6.71 -15.88 14.48
CA LEU A 191 7.36 -16.32 15.71
C LEU A 191 8.78 -15.79 15.85
N MET A 192 9.50 -15.69 14.74
CA MET A 192 10.81 -15.03 14.72
C MET A 192 10.70 -13.53 15.09
N THR A 193 9.71 -12.85 14.52
CA THR A 193 9.45 -11.42 14.81
C THR A 193 9.16 -11.19 16.29
N ILE A 194 8.33 -12.02 16.90
CA ILE A 194 7.97 -11.94 18.32
C ILE A 194 9.20 -12.18 19.21
N ARG A 195 10.03 -13.18 18.88
CA ARG A 195 11.26 -13.45 19.64
C ARG A 195 12.26 -12.32 19.56
N ILE A 196 12.41 -11.70 18.40
CA ILE A 196 13.23 -10.50 18.22
C ILE A 196 12.68 -9.38 19.11
N ALA A 197 11.37 -9.13 19.05
CA ALA A 197 10.73 -8.09 19.86
C ALA A 197 10.85 -8.33 21.37
N GLN A 198 10.75 -9.59 21.80
CA GLN A 198 10.97 -9.97 23.19
C GLN A 198 12.43 -9.78 23.62
N TYR A 199 13.37 -10.14 22.75
CA TYR A 199 14.81 -10.00 23.02
C TYR A 199 15.24 -8.55 23.13
N LEU A 200 14.78 -7.67 22.24
CA LEU A 200 15.11 -6.25 22.21
C LEU A 200 14.37 -5.45 23.31
N GLY A 201 13.18 -5.91 23.68
CA GLY A 201 12.19 -5.09 24.38
C GLY A 201 11.37 -4.22 23.43
N MET A 202 10.10 -4.05 23.77
CA MET A 202 9.16 -3.27 22.92
C MET A 202 9.46 -1.78 22.91
N ASP A 203 10.17 -1.25 23.92
CA ASP A 203 10.53 0.17 23.99
C ASP A 203 11.47 0.58 22.85
N GLN A 204 12.43 -0.27 22.47
CA GLN A 204 13.31 -0.05 21.32
C GLN A 204 12.52 0.03 19.99
N ILE A 205 11.51 -0.81 19.88
CA ILE A 205 10.65 -0.86 18.68
C ILE A 205 9.68 0.35 18.68
N SER A 206 9.17 0.74 19.84
CA SER A 206 8.31 1.91 20.01
C SER A 206 9.05 3.21 19.66
N GLU A 207 10.27 3.36 20.15
CA GLU A 207 11.16 4.49 19.81
C GLU A 207 11.40 4.59 18.31
N LEU A 208 11.69 3.46 17.65
CA LEU A 208 11.87 3.43 16.19
C LEU A 208 10.58 3.79 15.46
N ALA A 209 9.42 3.32 15.92
CA ALA A 209 8.12 3.64 15.34
C ALA A 209 7.79 5.14 15.48
N GLU A 210 8.19 5.78 16.57
CA GLU A 210 8.06 7.22 16.80
C GLU A 210 9.02 8.02 15.91
N ARG A 211 10.31 7.64 15.88
CA ARG A 211 11.36 8.27 15.08
C ARG A 211 11.02 8.29 13.58
N THR A 212 10.40 7.22 13.09
CA THR A 212 9.91 7.13 11.71
C THR A 212 8.53 7.77 11.50
N ASN A 213 7.86 8.21 12.57
CA ASN A 213 6.48 8.69 12.55
C ASN A 213 5.46 7.69 11.97
N ILE A 214 5.81 6.41 11.89
CA ILE A 214 4.88 5.39 11.38
C ILE A 214 3.74 5.14 12.36
N MET A 215 4.06 5.11 13.65
CA MET A 215 3.09 4.84 14.72
C MET A 215 3.55 5.54 16.01
N PRO A 216 3.37 6.88 16.10
CA PRO A 216 3.71 7.61 17.30
C PRO A 216 2.85 7.13 18.48
N ASN A 217 3.45 7.12 19.68
CA ASN A 217 2.84 6.61 20.92
C ASN A 217 2.39 5.14 20.83
N MET A 218 3.15 4.30 20.16
CA MET A 218 2.86 2.87 20.04
C MET A 218 2.93 2.20 21.42
N PRO A 219 1.90 1.45 21.86
CA PRO A 219 1.96 0.70 23.12
C PRO A 219 3.08 -0.36 23.13
N SER A 220 3.78 -0.48 24.27
CA SER A 220 4.88 -1.44 24.44
C SER A 220 4.37 -2.86 24.73
N VAL A 221 3.53 -3.42 23.84
CA VAL A 221 3.02 -4.81 23.93
C VAL A 221 3.43 -5.63 22.71
N LEU A 222 3.78 -6.91 22.93
CA LEU A 222 4.37 -7.78 21.88
C LEU A 222 3.53 -7.94 20.62
N SER A 223 2.20 -7.83 20.71
CA SER A 223 1.33 -7.89 19.52
C SER A 223 1.58 -6.75 18.55
N MET A 224 2.08 -5.59 19.00
CA MET A 224 2.45 -4.47 18.14
C MET A 224 3.57 -4.82 17.17
N ALA A 225 4.48 -5.72 17.53
CA ALA A 225 5.53 -6.20 16.65
C ALA A 225 4.99 -6.90 15.38
N LEU A 226 3.77 -7.39 15.43
CA LEU A 226 3.07 -7.98 14.27
C LEU A 226 2.19 -6.97 13.51
N GLY A 227 2.27 -5.68 13.87
CA GLY A 227 1.51 -4.62 13.23
C GLY A 227 0.05 -4.57 13.66
N ALA A 228 -0.26 -4.87 14.94
CA ALA A 228 -1.60 -4.78 15.49
C ALA A 228 -2.09 -3.34 15.73
N GLY A 229 -1.17 -2.37 15.76
CA GLY A 229 -1.52 -0.94 15.84
C GLY A 229 -1.99 -0.38 14.52
N GLU A 230 -2.49 0.85 14.54
CA GLU A 230 -3.04 1.51 13.35
C GLU A 230 -2.11 2.61 12.83
N THR A 231 -2.00 2.70 11.51
CA THR A 231 -1.30 3.78 10.80
C THR A 231 -2.01 4.10 9.50
N SER A 232 -1.64 5.21 8.86
CA SER A 232 -2.13 5.53 7.52
C SER A 232 -1.18 5.01 6.44
N LEU A 233 -1.71 4.80 5.22
CA LEU A 233 -0.90 4.40 4.07
C LEU A 233 0.22 5.42 3.80
N PHE A 234 -0.08 6.72 3.94
CA PHE A 234 0.90 7.80 3.80
C PHE A 234 2.08 7.65 4.76
N LYS A 235 1.82 7.49 6.06
CA LYS A 235 2.87 7.32 7.07
C LYS A 235 3.70 6.05 6.82
N LEU A 236 3.04 4.95 6.48
CA LEU A 236 3.72 3.69 6.17
C LEU A 236 4.65 3.86 4.98
N THR A 237 4.19 4.47 3.88
CA THR A 237 4.99 4.70 2.67
C THR A 237 6.18 5.62 2.95
N THR A 238 5.96 6.70 3.68
CA THR A 238 7.01 7.65 4.07
C THR A 238 8.09 6.99 4.94
N ALA A 239 7.69 6.14 5.90
CA ALA A 239 8.62 5.40 6.74
C ALA A 239 9.47 4.39 5.93
N TYR A 240 8.86 3.69 4.97
CA TYR A 240 9.61 2.82 4.05
C TYR A 240 10.58 3.57 3.15
N ALA A 241 10.21 4.77 2.70
CA ALA A 241 11.08 5.63 1.89
C ALA A 241 12.39 5.95 2.63
N SER A 242 12.38 6.07 3.96
CA SER A 242 13.59 6.32 4.74
C SER A 242 14.62 5.19 4.68
N PHE A 243 14.20 3.92 4.48
CA PHE A 243 15.15 2.83 4.21
C PHE A 243 15.88 3.04 2.89
N VAL A 244 15.13 3.40 1.83
CA VAL A 244 15.67 3.60 0.48
C VAL A 244 16.55 4.85 0.42
N ASN A 245 16.21 5.88 1.23
CA ASN A 245 16.95 7.14 1.31
C ASN A 245 18.22 7.07 2.21
N GLY A 246 18.81 5.88 2.35
CA GLY A 246 20.03 5.70 3.11
C GLY A 246 19.88 6.01 4.61
N GLY A 247 18.71 5.81 5.18
CA GLY A 247 18.42 6.05 6.59
C GLY A 247 18.06 7.49 6.93
N LYS A 248 17.96 8.38 5.95
CA LYS A 248 17.51 9.75 6.14
C LYS A 248 15.99 9.82 6.18
N LYS A 249 15.47 10.63 7.10
CA LYS A 249 14.02 10.86 7.24
C LYS A 249 13.46 11.51 5.99
N VAL A 250 12.37 10.96 5.50
CA VAL A 250 11.64 11.51 4.36
C VAL A 250 10.37 12.19 4.88
N GLN A 251 10.08 13.37 4.36
CA GLN A 251 8.85 14.09 4.62
C GLN A 251 8.01 14.06 3.35
N GLY A 252 6.94 13.27 3.37
CA GLY A 252 6.04 13.20 2.21
C GLY A 252 5.29 14.50 1.99
N THR A 253 5.23 14.97 0.75
CA THR A 253 4.56 16.22 0.38
C THR A 253 3.86 16.14 -0.96
N LEU A 254 2.72 16.86 -1.05
CA LEU A 254 2.04 17.18 -2.32
C LEU A 254 2.43 18.57 -2.83
N ILE A 255 3.04 19.40 -1.96
CA ILE A 255 3.41 20.77 -2.26
C ILE A 255 4.93 20.86 -2.30
N ASP A 256 5.48 21.02 -3.48
CA ASP A 256 6.91 21.15 -3.72
C ASP A 256 7.41 22.54 -3.35
N ARG A 257 6.71 23.59 -3.81
CA ARG A 257 7.01 24.99 -3.49
C ARG A 257 5.77 25.86 -3.53
N ILE A 258 5.85 26.98 -2.84
CA ILE A 258 4.88 28.08 -2.91
C ILE A 258 5.66 29.33 -3.30
N GLN A 259 5.20 30.03 -4.32
CA GLN A 259 5.80 31.27 -4.79
C GLN A 259 4.79 32.45 -4.68
N ASP A 260 5.31 33.63 -4.41
CA ASP A 260 4.50 34.84 -4.50
C ASP A 260 4.25 35.23 -5.98
N ARG A 261 3.44 36.30 -6.18
CA ARG A 261 3.14 36.80 -7.53
C ARG A 261 4.35 37.35 -8.30
N ARG A 262 5.50 37.52 -7.66
CA ARG A 262 6.78 37.95 -8.24
C ARG A 262 7.75 36.82 -8.51
N GLY A 263 7.34 35.56 -8.23
CA GLY A 263 8.16 34.36 -8.39
C GLY A 263 9.13 34.10 -7.24
N LYS A 264 9.06 34.88 -6.15
CA LYS A 264 9.88 34.63 -4.96
C LYS A 264 9.32 33.42 -4.20
N ASN A 265 10.19 32.45 -3.89
CA ASN A 265 9.83 31.30 -3.09
C ASN A 265 9.48 31.74 -1.65
N ILE A 266 8.25 31.44 -1.22
CA ILE A 266 7.76 31.59 0.16
C ILE A 266 8.03 30.31 0.92
N PHE A 267 7.87 29.16 0.25
CA PHE A 267 8.09 27.84 0.79
C PHE A 267 8.73 26.94 -0.27
N VAL A 268 9.69 26.12 0.16
CA VAL A 268 10.31 25.05 -0.65
C VAL A 268 10.46 23.83 0.26
N ASN A 269 9.98 22.68 -0.17
CA ASN A 269 10.08 21.41 0.57
C ASN A 269 11.44 20.70 0.35
N ASP A 270 12.43 21.38 -0.17
CA ASP A 270 13.72 20.76 -0.44
C ASP A 270 14.60 20.75 0.82
N GLN A 271 15.04 19.56 1.22
CA GLN A 271 16.02 19.37 2.29
C GLN A 271 17.47 19.44 1.76
N VAL A 272 17.62 19.58 0.46
CA VAL A 272 18.92 19.68 -0.21
C VAL A 272 19.26 21.15 -0.43
N VAL A 273 20.37 21.57 0.14
CA VAL A 273 20.90 22.93 -0.04
C VAL A 273 22.13 22.85 -0.93
N CYS A 274 22.14 23.64 -1.95
CA CYS A 274 23.29 23.80 -2.83
C CYS A 274 23.99 25.13 -2.55
N SER A 275 25.27 25.08 -2.25
CA SER A 275 26.11 26.26 -2.17
C SER A 275 26.80 26.45 -3.51
N ASN A 276 26.85 27.69 -4.01
CA ASN A 276 27.47 28.10 -5.28
C ASN A 276 26.81 27.55 -6.56
N CYS A 277 25.55 27.08 -6.50
CA CYS A 277 24.86 26.61 -7.71
C CYS A 277 24.41 27.71 -8.67
N ASP A 278 24.27 28.94 -8.17
CA ASP A 278 23.85 30.10 -8.98
C ASP A 278 25.07 30.86 -9.61
N MET A 279 26.29 30.37 -9.38
CA MET A 279 27.48 30.97 -9.95
C MET A 279 27.72 30.45 -11.38
N PRO A 280 28.08 31.33 -12.33
CA PRO A 280 28.48 30.86 -13.66
C PRO A 280 29.66 29.91 -13.54
N TYR A 281 29.66 28.85 -14.35
CA TYR A 281 30.77 27.88 -14.38
C TYR A 281 32.02 28.57 -14.89
N ILE A 282 33.05 28.64 -14.04
CA ILE A 282 34.40 29.06 -14.36
C ILE A 282 35.32 27.97 -13.81
N GLU A 283 36.34 27.58 -14.58
CA GLU A 283 37.21 26.42 -14.29
C GLU A 283 37.90 26.47 -12.90
N GLU A 284 38.07 27.68 -12.35
CA GLU A 284 38.70 27.93 -11.04
C GLU A 284 37.72 27.96 -9.85
N ILE A 285 36.40 27.83 -10.07
CA ILE A 285 35.41 27.86 -9.00
C ILE A 285 35.26 26.45 -8.39
N PRO A 286 35.25 26.31 -7.05
CA PRO A 286 35.00 25.04 -6.40
C PRO A 286 33.66 24.45 -6.87
N LYS A 287 33.63 23.12 -7.09
CA LYS A 287 32.40 22.39 -7.44
C LYS A 287 31.26 22.74 -6.46
N PRO A 288 30.01 22.83 -6.93
CA PRO A 288 28.87 23.06 -6.06
C PRO A 288 28.86 22.07 -4.92
N ASN A 289 28.66 22.54 -3.71
CA ASN A 289 28.54 21.70 -2.54
C ASN A 289 27.04 21.45 -2.26
N ILE A 290 26.63 20.20 -2.46
CA ILE A 290 25.26 19.76 -2.25
C ILE A 290 25.16 19.10 -0.87
N VAL A 291 24.47 19.74 0.06
CA VAL A 291 24.27 19.25 1.44
C VAL A 291 22.83 18.87 1.65
N ASN A 292 22.59 17.60 1.98
CA ASN A 292 21.27 17.13 2.41
C ASN A 292 21.16 17.33 3.93
N LYS A 293 20.21 18.17 4.35
CA LYS A 293 19.93 18.52 5.76
C LYS A 293 18.90 17.60 6.44
N SER A 294 18.46 16.54 5.75
CA SER A 294 17.49 15.59 6.34
C SER A 294 18.07 14.95 7.60
N GLU A 295 17.23 14.79 8.61
CA GLU A 295 17.52 14.06 9.86
C GLU A 295 17.92 12.61 9.54
N ILE A 296 19.04 12.14 10.10
CA ILE A 296 19.46 10.73 9.98
C ILE A 296 18.70 9.95 11.07
N ILE A 297 17.83 9.05 10.68
CA ILE A 297 17.02 8.22 11.58
C ILE A 297 17.45 6.76 11.61
N PHE A 298 18.25 6.30 10.64
CA PHE A 298 18.86 4.98 10.62
C PHE A 298 20.32 5.09 10.19
N ASN A 299 21.15 4.17 10.68
CA ASN A 299 22.48 4.00 10.14
C ASN A 299 22.40 3.59 8.66
N GLU A 300 23.15 4.23 7.78
CA GLU A 300 23.12 4.03 6.33
C GLU A 300 23.39 2.56 5.94
N GLN A 301 24.35 1.91 6.58
CA GLN A 301 24.70 0.52 6.31
C GLN A 301 23.56 -0.43 6.70
N LYS A 302 22.84 -0.13 7.80
CA LYS A 302 21.68 -0.92 8.24
C LYS A 302 20.47 -0.69 7.35
N ALA A 303 20.27 0.54 6.88
CA ALA A 303 19.27 0.86 5.87
C ALA A 303 19.52 0.07 4.58
N TYR A 304 20.76 0.04 4.08
CA TYR A 304 21.14 -0.78 2.92
C TYR A 304 20.87 -2.29 3.15
N GLN A 305 21.24 -2.80 4.33
CA GLN A 305 20.95 -4.20 4.68
C GLN A 305 19.45 -4.49 4.63
N MET A 306 18.62 -3.59 5.16
CA MET A 306 17.16 -3.74 5.14
C MET A 306 16.62 -3.71 3.71
N VAL A 307 17.05 -2.80 2.86
CA VAL A 307 16.66 -2.76 1.43
C VAL A 307 17.05 -4.08 0.72
N SER A 308 18.24 -4.60 0.97
CA SER A 308 18.69 -5.90 0.43
C SER A 308 17.81 -7.07 0.90
N ILE A 309 17.35 -7.04 2.16
CA ILE A 309 16.43 -8.06 2.70
C ILE A 309 15.04 -7.93 2.05
N LEU A 310 14.52 -6.70 1.94
CA LEU A 310 13.22 -6.43 1.31
C LEU A 310 13.21 -6.81 -0.17
N LYS A 311 14.31 -6.55 -0.90
CA LYS A 311 14.48 -7.06 -2.27
C LYS A 311 14.36 -8.59 -2.30
N GLY A 312 14.95 -9.29 -1.32
CA GLY A 312 14.82 -10.74 -1.19
C GLY A 312 13.38 -11.21 -0.96
N ALA A 313 12.55 -10.43 -0.26
CA ALA A 313 11.13 -10.75 -0.11
C ALA A 313 10.38 -10.77 -1.46
N VAL A 314 10.78 -9.91 -2.40
CA VAL A 314 10.21 -9.87 -3.76
C VAL A 314 10.79 -10.98 -4.65
N ASP A 315 12.10 -11.16 -4.64
CA ASP A 315 12.79 -12.09 -5.57
C ASP A 315 12.52 -13.58 -5.23
N ARG A 316 12.46 -13.93 -3.95
CA ARG A 316 12.39 -15.34 -3.48
C ARG A 316 11.49 -15.58 -2.27
N GLY A 317 10.86 -14.52 -1.73
CA GLY A 317 9.99 -14.58 -0.56
C GLY A 317 8.50 -14.47 -0.92
N THR A 318 7.72 -13.87 0.01
CA THR A 318 6.25 -13.76 -0.09
C THR A 318 5.76 -12.90 -1.26
N GLY A 319 6.59 -11.98 -1.76
CA GLY A 319 6.29 -11.10 -2.90
C GLY A 319 6.57 -11.72 -4.27
N ARG A 320 7.18 -12.91 -4.33
CA ARG A 320 7.44 -13.59 -5.59
C ARG A 320 6.12 -13.97 -6.28
N LYS A 321 5.94 -13.54 -7.53
CA LYS A 321 4.81 -14.04 -8.35
C LYS A 321 4.92 -15.55 -8.49
N LYS A 322 3.85 -16.25 -8.12
CA LYS A 322 3.69 -17.68 -8.38
C LYS A 322 3.18 -17.89 -9.79
#